data_f18b3706471dbfb64c7c9b04c412ea00
#
_entry.id   f18b3706471dbfb64c7c9b04c412ea00
#
_cell.length_a   1.000
_cell.length_b   1.000
_cell.length_c   1.000
_cell.angle_alpha   90.00
_cell.angle_beta   90.00
_cell.angle_gamma   90.00
#
_symmetry.space_group_name_H-M   'P 1'
#
loop_
_entity.id
_entity.type
_entity.pdbx_description
1 polymer ?
#
loop_
_entity_poly.entity_id
_entity_poly.type
_entity_poly.pdbx_seq_one_letter_code
_entity_poly.pdbx_strand_id
1 'polypeptide(L)'
;LFAAVLIASPALAQKPAKPAPAPHPGAEVYQNICQACHMANALGGEGAGKIPALAKNGALEAAGYPIMVVTGGKNAMPWFRGALTDQQISDVINYVRSNFGNKYKDKVTPAMVAEMGVPAPKGGMREQ
;
A
#
# COMPACT_ATOMS: atom_id res chain seq x y z
N LEU A 1 -50.19 0.54 -48.24
CA LEU A 1 -48.90 -0.21 -48.33
C LEU A 1 -47.81 0.65 -47.70
N PHE A 2 -47.44 0.42 -46.41
CA PHE A 2 -46.33 1.07 -45.74
C PHE A 2 -45.13 0.11 -45.78
N ALA A 3 -44.06 0.53 -46.46
CA ALA A 3 -42.80 -0.21 -46.48
C ALA A 3 -41.98 0.21 -45.23
N ALA A 4 -41.73 -0.75 -44.33
CA ALA A 4 -40.85 -0.54 -43.20
C ALA A 4 -39.39 -0.70 -43.67
N VAL A 5 -38.64 0.39 -43.57
CA VAL A 5 -37.19 0.41 -43.81
C VAL A 5 -36.46 -0.02 -42.50
N LEU A 6 -35.91 -1.22 -42.51
CA LEU A 6 -35.04 -1.68 -41.44
C LEU A 6 -33.63 -1.06 -41.61
N ILE A 7 -33.29 -0.12 -40.72
CA ILE A 7 -31.95 0.44 -40.66
C ILE A 7 -31.09 -0.49 -39.80
N ALA A 8 -30.23 -1.27 -40.42
CA ALA A 8 -29.20 -2.06 -39.73
C ALA A 8 -28.07 -1.17 -39.28
N SER A 9 -27.93 -0.94 -37.98
CA SER A 9 -26.78 -0.23 -37.40
C SER A 9 -25.55 -1.14 -37.41
N PRO A 10 -24.39 -0.67 -37.91
CA PRO A 10 -23.18 -1.48 -37.86
C PRO A 10 -22.68 -1.53 -36.37
N ALA A 11 -22.60 -2.75 -35.85
CA ALA A 11 -21.95 -2.99 -34.56
C ALA A 11 -20.43 -2.72 -34.70
N LEU A 12 -19.97 -1.64 -34.11
CA LEU A 12 -18.54 -1.39 -33.99
C LEU A 12 -17.92 -2.45 -33.09
N ALA A 13 -17.17 -3.37 -33.68
CA ALA A 13 -16.39 -4.36 -32.94
C ALA A 13 -15.34 -3.64 -32.10
N GLN A 14 -15.57 -3.53 -30.81
CA GLN A 14 -14.60 -2.98 -29.86
C GLN A 14 -13.45 -3.97 -29.74
N LYS A 15 -12.24 -3.50 -30.05
CA LYS A 15 -11.02 -4.26 -29.83
C LYS A 15 -10.93 -4.61 -28.34
N PRO A 16 -10.66 -5.88 -27.97
CA PRO A 16 -10.53 -6.25 -26.57
C PRO A 16 -9.47 -5.38 -25.90
N ALA A 17 -9.87 -4.69 -24.83
CA ALA A 17 -8.96 -3.87 -24.05
C ALA A 17 -7.88 -4.78 -23.43
N LYS A 18 -6.62 -4.33 -23.49
CA LYS A 18 -5.50 -5.01 -22.82
C LYS A 18 -5.88 -5.16 -21.34
N PRO A 19 -5.72 -6.36 -20.73
CA PRO A 19 -5.96 -6.54 -19.31
C PRO A 19 -5.20 -5.49 -18.49
N ALA A 20 -5.88 -4.87 -17.52
CA ALA A 20 -5.22 -3.96 -16.59
C ALA A 20 -4.09 -4.70 -15.86
N PRO A 21 -2.95 -4.06 -15.61
CA PRO A 21 -1.89 -4.66 -14.79
C PRO A 21 -2.48 -5.12 -13.46
N ALA A 22 -2.05 -6.29 -12.98
CA ALA A 22 -2.45 -6.77 -11.67
C ALA A 22 -2.09 -5.72 -10.61
N PRO A 23 -2.97 -5.44 -9.63
CA PRO A 23 -2.67 -4.49 -8.58
C PRO A 23 -1.41 -4.91 -7.82
N HIS A 24 -0.61 -3.93 -7.39
CA HIS A 24 0.58 -4.21 -6.58
C HIS A 24 0.16 -4.92 -5.28
N PRO A 25 0.82 -6.02 -4.86
CA PRO A 25 0.41 -6.78 -3.66
C PRO A 25 0.25 -5.92 -2.40
N GLY A 26 1.10 -4.91 -2.23
CA GLY A 26 1.02 -3.98 -1.10
C GLY A 26 -0.09 -2.93 -1.19
N ALA A 27 -0.73 -2.75 -2.35
CA ALA A 27 -1.78 -1.76 -2.53
C ALA A 27 -3.00 -2.06 -1.66
N GLU A 28 -3.40 -3.31 -1.57
CA GLU A 28 -4.53 -3.74 -0.74
C GLU A 28 -4.25 -3.50 0.75
N VAL A 29 -3.07 -3.84 1.23
CA VAL A 29 -2.66 -3.58 2.62
C VAL A 29 -2.66 -2.08 2.91
N TYR A 30 -2.14 -1.28 1.99
CA TYR A 30 -2.14 0.18 2.13
C TYR A 30 -3.56 0.73 2.25
N GLN A 31 -4.44 0.37 1.33
CA GLN A 31 -5.81 0.87 1.26
C GLN A 31 -6.65 0.46 2.47
N ASN A 32 -6.46 -0.76 2.96
CA ASN A 32 -7.28 -1.29 4.06
C ASN A 32 -6.76 -0.89 5.45
N ILE A 33 -5.47 -0.53 5.57
CA ILE A 33 -4.84 -0.28 6.88
C ILE A 33 -4.16 1.09 6.93
N CYS A 34 -3.14 1.32 6.13
CA CYS A 34 -2.28 2.50 6.24
C CYS A 34 -3.01 3.80 5.86
N GLN A 35 -3.86 3.72 4.85
CA GLN A 35 -4.61 4.86 4.31
C GLN A 35 -5.51 5.52 5.36
N ALA A 36 -5.99 4.78 6.35
CA ALA A 36 -6.83 5.32 7.42
C ALA A 36 -6.18 6.51 8.13
N CYS A 37 -4.85 6.50 8.26
CA CYS A 37 -4.08 7.59 8.85
C CYS A 37 -3.28 8.37 7.81
N HIS A 38 -2.58 7.67 6.90
CA HIS A 38 -1.70 8.32 5.93
C HIS A 38 -2.42 8.91 4.71
N MET A 39 -3.73 8.75 4.58
CA MET A 39 -4.61 9.23 3.51
C MET A 39 -4.38 8.49 2.17
N ALA A 40 -5.35 8.61 1.26
CA ALA A 40 -5.28 7.97 -0.06
C ALA A 40 -4.13 8.50 -0.94
N ASN A 41 -3.75 9.76 -0.74
CA ASN A 41 -2.67 10.44 -1.43
C ASN A 41 -1.31 10.35 -0.67
N ALA A 42 -1.28 9.67 0.47
CA ALA A 42 -0.11 9.51 1.34
C ALA A 42 0.49 10.85 1.86
N LEU A 43 -0.30 11.90 1.92
CA LEU A 43 0.16 13.19 2.45
C LEU A 43 0.08 13.30 3.97
N GLY A 44 -0.55 12.32 4.64
CA GLY A 44 -0.74 12.38 6.09
C GLY A 44 -1.62 13.55 6.51
N GLY A 45 -1.40 14.04 7.72
CA GLY A 45 -2.18 15.15 8.24
C GLY A 45 -1.95 15.39 9.73
N GLU A 46 -2.77 16.26 10.30
CA GLU A 46 -2.81 16.56 11.73
C GLU A 46 -4.20 16.21 12.27
N GLY A 47 -4.25 15.58 13.42
CA GLY A 47 -5.47 15.16 14.10
C GLY A 47 -5.17 14.84 15.55
N ALA A 48 -5.43 13.61 16.01
CA ALA A 48 -5.01 13.13 17.34
C ALA A 48 -3.47 13.07 17.51
N GLY A 49 -2.73 13.38 16.46
CA GLY A 49 -1.28 13.48 16.39
C GLY A 49 -0.86 13.92 15.00
N LYS A 50 0.43 14.13 14.81
CA LYS A 50 1.00 14.44 13.50
C LYS A 50 1.29 13.15 12.75
N ILE A 51 0.64 12.97 11.61
CA ILE A 51 0.84 11.82 10.73
C ILE A 51 1.73 12.27 9.57
N PRO A 52 2.94 11.73 9.44
CA PRO A 52 3.87 12.18 8.42
C PRO A 52 3.39 11.80 7.01
N ALA A 53 3.73 12.64 6.05
CA ALA A 53 3.57 12.29 4.65
C ALA A 53 4.49 11.13 4.29
N LEU A 54 3.97 10.15 3.57
CA LEU A 54 4.75 9.08 2.93
C LEU A 54 5.08 9.43 1.48
N ALA A 55 4.32 10.36 0.88
CA ALA A 55 4.58 10.88 -0.45
C ALA A 55 5.91 11.66 -0.49
N LYS A 56 6.73 11.39 -1.51
CA LYS A 56 8.03 12.06 -1.72
C LYS A 56 8.88 12.13 -0.45
N ASN A 57 8.95 11.03 0.27
CA ASN A 57 9.58 10.97 1.59
C ASN A 57 10.97 10.34 1.51
N GLY A 58 12.02 11.16 1.69
CA GLY A 58 13.42 10.72 1.68
C GLY A 58 13.78 9.72 2.78
N ALA A 59 13.06 9.71 3.91
CA ALA A 59 13.29 8.74 4.97
C ALA A 59 12.99 7.28 4.56
N LEU A 60 12.26 7.09 3.44
CA LEU A 60 11.95 5.77 2.91
C LEU A 60 13.07 5.20 2.03
N GLU A 61 14.12 5.96 1.75
CA GLU A 61 15.26 5.50 0.93
C GLU A 61 15.94 4.30 1.55
N ALA A 62 16.29 4.36 2.81
CA ALA A 62 16.86 3.23 3.54
C ALA A 62 15.76 2.27 3.98
N ALA A 63 15.71 1.08 3.39
CA ALA A 63 14.67 0.07 3.65
C ALA A 63 14.50 -0.30 5.13
N GLY A 64 15.57 -0.27 5.91
CA GLY A 64 15.55 -0.59 7.34
C GLY A 64 14.65 0.34 8.15
N TYR A 65 14.57 1.61 7.79
CA TYR A 65 13.73 2.57 8.52
C TYR A 65 12.23 2.22 8.46
N PRO A 66 11.60 2.08 7.29
CA PRO A 66 10.19 1.69 7.25
C PRO A 66 9.94 0.28 7.81
N ILE A 67 10.89 -0.65 7.70
CA ILE A 67 10.77 -1.97 8.35
C ILE A 67 10.64 -1.80 9.87
N MET A 68 11.53 -1.03 10.50
CA MET A 68 11.49 -0.82 11.95
C MET A 68 10.21 -0.10 12.38
N VAL A 69 9.78 0.93 11.64
CA VAL A 69 8.58 1.70 11.99
C VAL A 69 7.30 0.86 11.86
N VAL A 70 7.15 0.10 10.77
CA VAL A 70 5.95 -0.73 10.56
C VAL A 70 5.89 -1.88 11.55
N THR A 71 7.03 -2.51 11.84
CA THR A 71 7.06 -3.65 12.77
C THR A 71 6.95 -3.23 14.24
N GLY A 72 7.58 -2.11 14.63
CA GLY A 72 7.68 -1.68 16.02
C GLY A 72 6.75 -0.55 16.41
N GLY A 73 6.13 0.13 15.44
CA GLY A 73 5.37 1.35 15.68
C GLY A 73 6.28 2.56 15.97
N LYS A 74 5.69 3.75 15.94
CA LYS A 74 6.37 5.00 16.31
C LYS A 74 5.35 6.07 16.67
N ASN A 75 5.48 6.66 17.86
CA ASN A 75 4.53 7.66 18.37
C ASN A 75 3.08 7.13 18.31
N ALA A 76 2.17 7.82 17.60
CA ALA A 76 0.79 7.40 17.43
C ALA A 76 0.61 6.23 16.43
N MET A 77 1.64 5.89 15.64
CA MET A 77 1.58 4.77 14.72
C MET A 77 1.72 3.44 15.49
N PRO A 78 0.71 2.55 15.42
CA PRO A 78 0.81 1.27 16.09
C PRO A 78 1.84 0.35 15.41
N TRP A 79 2.28 -0.69 16.11
CA TRP A 79 3.09 -1.75 15.53
C TRP A 79 2.18 -2.75 14.80
N PHE A 80 2.66 -3.26 13.68
CA PHE A 80 1.92 -4.23 12.88
C PHE A 80 2.52 -5.64 12.92
N ARG A 81 3.62 -5.82 13.65
CA ARG A 81 4.19 -7.16 13.87
C ARG A 81 3.18 -8.04 14.62
N GLY A 82 2.83 -9.20 14.02
CA GLY A 82 1.80 -10.09 14.54
C GLY A 82 0.40 -9.82 13.98
N ALA A 83 0.10 -8.62 13.52
CA ALA A 83 -1.13 -8.31 12.78
C ALA A 83 -0.96 -8.53 11.27
N LEU A 84 0.23 -8.26 10.73
CA LEU A 84 0.60 -8.51 9.35
C LEU A 84 1.74 -9.54 9.29
N THR A 85 1.73 -10.36 8.25
CA THR A 85 2.83 -11.27 7.93
C THR A 85 4.05 -10.50 7.40
N ASP A 86 5.23 -11.10 7.46
CA ASP A 86 6.44 -10.50 6.89
C ASP A 86 6.29 -10.23 5.38
N GLN A 87 5.54 -11.08 4.67
CA GLN A 87 5.20 -10.86 3.26
C GLN A 87 4.34 -9.61 3.08
N GLN A 88 3.28 -9.45 3.86
CA GLN A 88 2.40 -8.28 3.77
C GLN A 88 3.14 -6.98 4.14
N ILE A 89 4.00 -7.04 5.14
CA ILE A 89 4.84 -5.90 5.54
C ILE A 89 5.81 -5.53 4.41
N SER A 90 6.52 -6.50 3.83
CA SER A 90 7.43 -6.24 2.71
C SER A 90 6.69 -5.69 1.49
N ASP A 91 5.52 -6.22 1.18
CA ASP A 91 4.71 -5.78 0.04
C ASP A 91 4.21 -4.34 0.20
N VAL A 92 3.69 -3.97 1.37
CA VAL A 92 3.21 -2.60 1.59
C VAL A 92 4.36 -1.59 1.63
N ILE A 93 5.51 -1.94 2.19
CA ILE A 93 6.69 -1.09 2.18
C ILE A 93 7.17 -0.87 0.73
N ASN A 94 7.25 -1.92 -0.08
CA ASN A 94 7.59 -1.81 -1.50
C ASN A 94 6.58 -0.96 -2.26
N TYR A 95 5.29 -1.10 -1.96
CA TYR A 95 4.24 -0.29 -2.56
C TYR A 95 4.46 1.20 -2.28
N VAL A 96 4.64 1.58 -1.02
CA VAL A 96 4.86 2.99 -0.63
C VAL A 96 6.17 3.52 -1.21
N ARG A 97 7.24 2.73 -1.20
CA ARG A 97 8.56 3.12 -1.73
C ARG A 97 8.60 3.29 -3.25
N SER A 98 7.63 2.76 -3.99
CA SER A 98 7.54 2.86 -5.44
C SER A 98 6.36 3.68 -5.95
N ASN A 99 5.53 4.23 -5.04
CA ASN A 99 4.36 5.04 -5.37
C ASN A 99 4.41 6.39 -4.65
N PHE A 100 3.39 7.21 -4.84
CA PHE A 100 3.26 8.53 -4.19
C PHE A 100 4.45 9.47 -4.46
N GLY A 101 5.05 9.36 -5.63
CA GLY A 101 6.23 10.14 -6.02
C GLY A 101 7.55 9.61 -5.46
N ASN A 102 7.55 8.51 -4.72
CA ASN A 102 8.75 7.76 -4.35
C ASN A 102 9.22 6.88 -5.51
N LYS A 103 10.52 6.71 -5.68
CA LYS A 103 11.13 5.97 -6.81
C LYS A 103 12.27 5.05 -6.34
N TYR A 104 12.15 4.50 -5.15
CA TYR A 104 13.15 3.57 -4.60
C TYR A 104 12.95 2.18 -5.21
N LYS A 105 14.01 1.66 -5.85
CA LYS A 105 13.93 0.45 -6.70
C LYS A 105 14.37 -0.83 -6.00
N ASP A 106 15.22 -0.72 -4.99
CA ASP A 106 15.64 -1.86 -4.18
C ASP A 106 14.45 -2.45 -3.43
N LYS A 107 14.34 -3.76 -3.48
CA LYS A 107 13.19 -4.48 -2.93
C LYS A 107 13.41 -4.87 -1.48
N VAL A 108 12.41 -4.59 -0.65
CA VAL A 108 12.27 -5.19 0.67
C VAL A 108 11.74 -6.61 0.50
N THR A 109 12.37 -7.56 1.17
CA THR A 109 11.96 -8.97 1.16
C THR A 109 11.39 -9.38 2.52
N PRO A 110 10.58 -10.46 2.60
CA PRO A 110 10.12 -10.99 3.88
C PRO A 110 11.28 -11.37 4.81
N ALA A 111 12.38 -11.87 4.27
CA ALA A 111 13.57 -12.19 5.04
C ALA A 111 14.19 -10.96 5.71
N MET A 112 14.24 -9.81 5.00
CA MET A 112 14.69 -8.54 5.57
C MET A 112 13.76 -8.09 6.70
N VAL A 113 12.45 -8.26 6.54
CA VAL A 113 11.47 -7.93 7.59
C VAL A 113 11.69 -8.81 8.82
N ALA A 114 11.94 -10.12 8.62
CA ALA A 114 12.22 -11.05 9.72
C ALA A 114 13.50 -10.68 10.47
N GLU A 115 14.55 -10.29 9.76
CA GLU A 115 15.88 -10.02 10.32
C GLU A 115 15.96 -8.62 10.96
N MET A 116 15.47 -7.59 10.27
CA MET A 116 15.63 -6.18 10.65
C MET A 116 14.44 -5.64 11.45
N GLY A 117 13.30 -6.31 11.40
CA GLY A 117 12.09 -5.86 12.07
C GLY A 117 12.15 -6.01 13.59
N VAL A 118 11.40 -5.15 14.28
CA VAL A 118 11.23 -5.26 15.72
C VAL A 118 10.45 -6.55 16.03
N PRO A 119 10.88 -7.37 16.99
CA PRO A 119 10.15 -8.57 17.39
C PRO A 119 8.74 -8.24 17.89
N ALA A 120 7.80 -9.15 17.67
CA ALA A 120 6.47 -9.02 18.27
C ALA A 120 6.56 -9.00 19.80
N PRO A 121 5.75 -8.17 20.48
CA PRO A 121 5.69 -8.17 21.92
C PRO A 121 5.35 -9.57 22.47
N LYS A 122 6.10 -10.03 23.45
CA LYS A 122 5.78 -11.28 24.14
C LYS A 122 4.49 -11.07 24.97
N GLY A 123 3.42 -11.77 24.62
CA GLY A 123 2.18 -11.74 25.39
C GLY A 123 0.93 -11.24 24.66
N GLY A 124 0.93 -11.18 23.34
CA GLY A 124 -0.26 -10.79 22.56
C GLY A 124 -0.52 -9.29 22.53
N MET A 125 -1.54 -8.91 21.79
CA MET A 125 -2.02 -7.52 21.74
C MET A 125 -2.32 -7.03 23.14
N ARG A 126 -1.64 -5.95 23.57
CA ARG A 126 -2.10 -5.24 24.75
C ARG A 126 -3.47 -4.65 24.42
N GLU A 127 -4.47 -5.07 25.11
CA GLU A 127 -5.72 -4.33 25.17
C GLU A 127 -5.38 -2.90 25.65
N GLN A 128 -5.67 -1.93 24.79
CA GLN A 128 -5.61 -0.51 25.13
C GLN A 128 -7.01 -0.04 25.49
#